data_7a4f8d78c2c894dc7aea42b369d38bfc
#
_entry.id   7a4f8d78c2c894dc7aea42b369d38bfc
#
_cell.length_a   1.000
_cell.length_b   1.000
_cell.length_c   1.000
_cell.angle_alpha   90.00
_cell.angle_beta   90.00
_cell.angle_gamma   90.00
#
_symmetry.space_group_name_H-M   'P 1'
#
loop_
_entity.id
_entity.type
_entity.pdbx_description
1 polymer ?
#
loop_
_entity_poly.entity_id
_entity_poly.type
_entity_poly.pdbx_seq_one_letter_code
_entity_poly.pdbx_strand_id
1 'polypeptide(L)'
;MVLNDDGLDCKTECETIQTFKSSFLGTISFLRVKIYTGRMHQIRIHLSSEGYPVLGDLIYGNPVINRKLNKEFHITRQLLHCYQYSFQDINGKTIAFTAEIPDDFEKVLKNKNERRV
;
A
#
# COMPACT_ATOMS: atom_id res chain seq x y z
N MET A 1 -4.51 12.54 -1.88
CA MET A 1 -5.83 12.23 -1.32
C MET A 1 -5.73 12.14 0.19
N VAL A 2 -6.67 12.72 0.90
CA VAL A 2 -6.73 12.68 2.36
C VAL A 2 -8.00 11.96 2.78
N LEU A 3 -7.85 10.95 3.61
CA LEU A 3 -8.96 10.16 4.14
C LEU A 3 -9.05 10.37 5.65
N ASN A 4 -10.24 10.67 6.14
CA ASN A 4 -10.51 10.84 7.56
C ASN A 4 -11.52 9.81 8.00
N ASP A 5 -11.34 9.29 9.21
CA ASP A 5 -12.31 8.41 9.83
C ASP A 5 -13.21 9.24 10.77
N ASP A 6 -14.53 9.11 10.60
CA ASP A 6 -15.51 9.87 11.38
C ASP A 6 -15.41 9.52 12.85
N GLY A 7 -15.19 10.55 13.69
CA GLY A 7 -15.15 10.40 15.14
C GLY A 7 -13.85 9.93 15.74
N LEU A 8 -12.82 9.69 14.93
CA LEU A 8 -11.47 9.37 15.37
C LEU A 8 -10.48 10.36 14.75
N ASP A 9 -9.46 10.76 15.51
CA ASP A 9 -8.38 11.62 15.02
C ASP A 9 -7.44 10.85 14.09
N CYS A 10 -8.01 10.19 13.08
CA CYS A 10 -7.29 9.37 12.13
C CYS A 10 -7.21 10.09 10.79
N LYS A 11 -5.99 10.35 10.34
CA LYS A 11 -5.74 11.01 9.07
C LYS A 11 -4.80 10.17 8.22
N THR A 12 -5.21 9.88 7.00
CA THR A 12 -4.41 9.15 6.01
C THR A 12 -4.21 10.03 4.78
N GLU A 13 -2.96 10.30 4.43
CA GLU A 13 -2.60 11.01 3.20
C GLU A 13 -1.98 10.05 2.21
N CYS A 14 -2.46 10.06 0.97
CA CYS A 14 -1.96 9.20 -0.09
C CYS A 14 -1.34 10.04 -1.20
N GLU A 15 -0.13 9.64 -1.61
CA GLU A 15 0.55 10.19 -2.77
C GLU A 15 0.77 9.06 -3.78
N THR A 16 0.32 9.24 -5.01
CA THR A 16 0.57 8.27 -6.07
C THR A 16 1.98 8.46 -6.59
N ILE A 17 2.83 7.46 -6.39
CA ILE A 17 4.19 7.47 -6.91
C ILE A 17 4.18 7.07 -8.37
N GLN A 18 3.43 6.03 -8.72
CA GLN A 18 3.37 5.50 -10.06
C GLN A 18 2.06 4.76 -10.30
N THR A 19 1.51 4.90 -11.50
CA THR A 19 0.37 4.10 -11.97
C THR A 19 0.77 3.41 -13.25
N PHE A 20 0.49 2.13 -13.35
CA PHE A 20 0.86 1.33 -14.53
C PHE A 20 -0.15 0.21 -14.76
N LYS A 21 -0.12 -0.36 -15.97
CA LYS A 21 -0.91 -1.56 -16.28
C LYS A 21 -0.04 -2.79 -16.09
N SER A 22 -0.53 -3.71 -15.26
CA SER A 22 0.06 -5.03 -15.10
C SER A 22 -0.54 -5.99 -16.12
N SER A 23 0.26 -6.94 -16.63
CA SER A 23 -0.22 -7.96 -17.55
C SER A 23 -1.30 -8.85 -16.93
N PHE A 24 -1.30 -9.05 -15.62
CA PHE A 24 -2.18 -9.98 -14.93
C PHE A 24 -3.21 -9.31 -14.02
N LEU A 25 -2.91 -8.13 -13.50
CA LEU A 25 -3.67 -7.54 -12.38
C LEU A 25 -4.51 -6.33 -12.79
N GLY A 26 -4.38 -5.85 -14.02
CA GLY A 26 -5.03 -4.64 -14.47
C GLY A 26 -4.25 -3.38 -14.10
N THR A 27 -4.95 -2.29 -13.86
CA THR A 27 -4.31 -1.03 -13.48
C THR A 27 -3.91 -1.05 -12.00
N ILE A 28 -2.63 -0.80 -11.74
CA ILE A 28 -2.05 -0.81 -10.40
C ILE A 28 -1.47 0.56 -10.09
N SER A 29 -1.68 1.03 -8.87
CA SER A 29 -1.04 2.24 -8.36
C SER A 29 -0.09 1.90 -7.22
N PHE A 30 1.12 2.43 -7.30
CA PHE A 30 2.10 2.36 -6.22
C PHE A 30 2.00 3.65 -5.43
N LEU A 31 1.61 3.53 -4.15
CA LEU A 31 1.30 4.67 -3.30
C LEU A 31 2.31 4.81 -2.17
N ARG A 32 2.60 6.06 -1.83
CA ARG A 32 3.16 6.41 -0.53
C ARG A 32 2.00 6.87 0.34
N VAL A 33 1.87 6.25 1.51
CA VAL A 33 0.80 6.56 2.45
C VAL A 33 1.40 7.07 3.74
N LYS A 34 0.93 8.22 4.19
CA LYS A 34 1.34 8.79 5.46
C LYS A 34 0.17 8.79 6.42
N ILE A 35 0.38 8.21 7.60
CA ILE A 35 -0.59 8.24 8.69
C ILE A 35 -0.02 9.02 9.86
N TYR A 36 -0.86 9.86 10.44
CA TYR A 36 -0.48 10.70 11.59
C TYR A 36 -0.87 10.04 12.90
N THR A 37 -2.02 9.39 12.88
CA THR A 37 -2.55 8.63 13.98
C THR A 37 -3.23 7.40 13.40
N GLY A 38 -3.17 6.28 14.11
CA GLY A 38 -3.80 5.06 13.66
C GLY A 38 -2.80 3.98 13.28
N ARG A 39 -3.34 2.90 12.70
CA ARG A 39 -2.60 1.67 12.43
C ARG A 39 -2.66 1.32 10.94
N MET A 40 -1.79 0.43 10.49
CA MET A 40 -1.81 -0.08 9.10
C MET A 40 -3.17 -0.66 8.71
N HIS A 41 -3.91 -1.23 9.66
CA HIS A 41 -5.27 -1.72 9.44
C HIS A 41 -6.20 -0.61 8.95
N GLN A 42 -6.05 0.60 9.46
CA GLN A 42 -6.80 1.78 9.03
C GLN A 42 -6.54 2.12 7.56
N ILE A 43 -5.29 2.01 7.08
CA ILE A 43 -4.95 2.22 5.67
C ILE A 43 -5.73 1.24 4.80
N ARG A 44 -5.78 -0.03 5.18
CA ARG A 44 -6.47 -1.09 4.46
C ARG A 44 -7.96 -0.79 4.32
N ILE A 45 -8.60 -0.37 5.41
CA ILE A 45 -10.02 -0.01 5.45
C ILE A 45 -10.29 1.23 4.59
N HIS A 46 -9.50 2.29 4.76
CA HIS A 46 -9.70 3.54 4.03
C HIS A 46 -9.56 3.34 2.53
N LEU A 47 -8.50 2.68 2.06
CA LEU A 47 -8.29 2.44 0.65
C LEU A 47 -9.38 1.54 0.06
N SER A 48 -9.81 0.51 0.78
CA SER A 48 -10.89 -0.36 0.34
C SER A 48 -12.21 0.41 0.22
N SER A 49 -12.53 1.28 1.17
CA SER A 49 -13.75 2.08 1.14
C SER A 49 -13.81 3.06 -0.03
N GLU A 50 -12.65 3.49 -0.52
CA GLU A 50 -12.55 4.37 -1.68
C GLU A 50 -12.48 3.61 -3.02
N GLY A 51 -12.57 2.29 -2.99
CA GLY A 51 -12.52 1.46 -4.19
C GLY A 51 -11.11 1.08 -4.64
N TYR A 52 -10.10 1.29 -3.80
CA TYR A 52 -8.71 0.99 -4.11
C TYR A 52 -8.09 0.03 -3.10
N PRO A 53 -8.60 -1.21 -3.00
CA PRO A 53 -8.11 -2.15 -1.99
C PRO A 53 -6.64 -2.50 -2.22
N VAL A 54 -5.93 -2.76 -1.12
CA VAL A 54 -4.54 -3.18 -1.15
C VAL A 54 -4.44 -4.57 -1.80
N LEU A 55 -3.47 -4.75 -2.71
CA LEU A 55 -3.22 -6.05 -3.32
C LEU A 55 -2.84 -7.08 -2.25
N GLY A 56 -3.43 -8.25 -2.35
CA GLY A 56 -3.13 -9.35 -1.42
C GLY A 56 -3.88 -9.27 -0.10
N ASP A 57 -4.67 -8.25 0.13
CA ASP A 57 -5.47 -8.13 1.35
C ASP A 57 -6.61 -9.13 1.34
N LEU A 58 -6.56 -10.12 2.22
CA LEU A 58 -7.53 -11.21 2.26
C LEU A 58 -8.85 -10.82 2.93
N ILE A 59 -8.88 -9.70 3.65
CA ILE A 59 -10.07 -9.23 4.36
C ILE A 59 -10.79 -8.15 3.57
N TYR A 60 -10.09 -7.12 3.14
CA TYR A 60 -10.66 -5.94 2.48
C TYR A 60 -10.38 -5.88 0.98
N GLY A 61 -9.62 -6.83 0.45
CA GLY A 61 -9.16 -6.83 -0.93
C GLY A 61 -10.14 -7.49 -1.90
N ASN A 62 -9.72 -7.55 -3.16
CA ASN A 62 -10.47 -8.20 -4.23
C ASN A 62 -10.06 -9.66 -4.36
N PRO A 63 -10.98 -10.63 -4.14
CA PRO A 63 -10.62 -12.05 -4.18
C PRO A 63 -10.13 -12.53 -5.54
N VAL A 64 -10.67 -11.99 -6.63
CA VAL A 64 -10.25 -12.38 -7.99
C VAL A 64 -8.82 -11.94 -8.25
N ILE A 65 -8.50 -10.70 -7.92
CA ILE A 65 -7.15 -10.14 -8.08
C ILE A 65 -6.17 -10.85 -7.15
N ASN A 66 -6.57 -11.14 -5.93
CA ASN A 66 -5.72 -11.85 -4.97
C ASN A 66 -5.38 -13.26 -5.44
N ARG A 67 -6.30 -13.96 -6.10
CA ARG A 67 -6.02 -15.26 -6.68
C ARG A 67 -5.00 -15.18 -7.81
N LYS A 68 -5.12 -14.17 -8.68
CA LYS A 68 -4.13 -13.93 -9.75
C LYS A 68 -2.76 -13.57 -9.18
N LEU A 69 -2.73 -12.75 -8.13
CA LEU A 69 -1.49 -12.37 -7.44
C LEU A 69 -0.78 -13.61 -6.89
N ASN A 70 -1.50 -14.52 -6.25
CA ASN A 70 -0.94 -15.76 -5.75
C ASN A 70 -0.47 -16.68 -6.89
N LYS A 71 -1.30 -16.84 -7.93
CA LYS A 71 -0.98 -17.73 -9.05
C LYS A 71 0.26 -17.28 -9.81
N GLU A 72 0.38 -15.99 -10.11
CA GLU A 72 1.45 -15.47 -10.96
C GLU A 72 2.71 -15.06 -10.20
N PHE A 73 2.58 -14.64 -8.96
CA PHE A 73 3.69 -14.09 -8.18
C PHE A 73 3.95 -14.83 -6.87
N HIS A 74 3.09 -15.78 -6.49
CA HIS A 74 3.16 -16.49 -5.21
C HIS A 74 3.09 -15.56 -4.00
N ILE A 75 2.31 -14.49 -4.13
CA ILE A 75 2.12 -13.52 -3.06
C ILE A 75 0.76 -13.77 -2.41
N THR A 76 0.77 -13.99 -1.09
CA THR A 76 -0.43 -14.32 -0.30
C THR A 76 -0.68 -13.37 0.87
N ARG A 77 0.01 -12.24 0.91
CA ARG A 77 -0.13 -11.23 1.95
C ARG A 77 -0.49 -9.88 1.37
N GLN A 78 -1.04 -8.99 2.19
CA GLN A 78 -1.24 -7.61 1.76
C GLN A 78 0.10 -6.93 1.45
N LEU A 79 0.17 -6.28 0.29
CA LEU A 79 1.35 -5.51 -0.11
C LEU A 79 1.31 -4.12 0.52
N LEU A 80 1.52 -4.10 1.81
CA LEU A 80 1.57 -2.91 2.64
C LEU A 80 2.82 -3.00 3.53
N HIS A 81 3.68 -1.99 3.44
CA HIS A 81 4.97 -1.99 4.09
C HIS A 81 5.21 -0.67 4.82
N CYS A 82 5.63 -0.76 6.07
CA CYS A 82 6.06 0.40 6.82
C CYS A 82 7.48 0.79 6.38
N TYR A 83 7.57 1.68 5.40
CA TYR A 83 8.83 2.14 4.82
C TYR A 83 9.60 3.04 5.77
N GLN A 84 8.89 3.92 6.50
CA GLN A 84 9.51 4.85 7.41
C GLN A 84 8.66 5.02 8.67
N TYR A 85 9.33 5.01 9.80
CA TYR A 85 8.71 5.27 11.09
C TYR A 85 9.54 6.31 11.83
N SER A 86 8.91 7.37 12.32
CA SER A 86 9.58 8.39 13.08
C SER A 86 8.81 8.73 14.36
N PHE A 87 9.53 9.08 15.40
CA PHE A 87 8.95 9.50 16.66
C PHE A 87 9.90 10.47 17.37
N GLN A 88 9.37 11.18 18.35
CA GLN A 88 10.19 12.03 19.21
C GLN A 88 10.54 11.30 20.51
N ASP A 89 11.80 11.36 20.90
CA ASP A 89 12.23 10.79 22.17
C ASP A 89 11.85 11.73 23.34
N ILE A 90 12.20 11.30 24.55
CA ILE A 90 11.89 12.04 25.78
C ILE A 90 12.50 13.48 25.80
N ASN A 91 13.57 13.70 25.04
CA ASN A 91 14.26 14.98 24.92
C ASN A 91 13.76 15.81 23.74
N GLY A 92 12.72 15.36 23.04
CA GLY A 92 12.18 16.03 21.87
C GLY A 92 12.96 15.84 20.59
N LYS A 93 13.97 14.93 20.59
CA LYS A 93 14.75 14.63 19.39
C LYS A 93 13.96 13.69 18.50
N THR A 94 13.87 14.01 17.22
CA THR A 94 13.24 13.14 16.23
C THR A 94 14.15 11.98 15.88
N ILE A 95 13.63 10.76 16.03
CA ILE A 95 14.30 9.52 15.64
C ILE A 95 13.50 8.90 14.50
N ALA A 96 14.19 8.56 13.42
CA ALA A 96 13.54 7.98 12.23
C ALA A 96 14.23 6.68 11.83
N PHE A 97 13.40 5.70 11.45
CA PHE A 97 13.84 4.42 10.91
C PHE A 97 13.29 4.24 9.51
N THR A 98 14.11 3.74 8.61
CA THR A 98 13.71 3.44 7.23
C THR A 98 14.01 1.98 6.94
N ALA A 99 13.06 1.29 6.31
CA ALA A 99 13.22 -0.09 5.89
C ALA A 99 13.03 -0.20 4.37
N GLU A 100 13.89 -0.98 3.71
CA GLU A 100 13.81 -1.18 2.27
C GLU A 100 12.49 -1.85 1.87
N ILE A 101 12.05 -1.57 0.64
CA ILE A 101 10.86 -2.17 0.07
C ILE A 101 11.11 -3.67 -0.15
N PRO A 102 10.22 -4.57 0.32
CA PRO A 102 10.40 -6.00 0.15
C PRO A 102 10.40 -6.45 -1.31
N ASP A 103 11.04 -7.59 -1.58
CA ASP A 103 11.18 -8.15 -2.93
C ASP A 103 9.85 -8.45 -3.62
N ASP A 104 8.81 -8.81 -2.89
CA ASP A 104 7.50 -9.11 -3.47
C ASP A 104 6.85 -7.86 -4.10
N PHE A 105 7.08 -6.66 -3.54
CA PHE A 105 6.70 -5.41 -4.19
C PHE A 105 7.39 -5.26 -5.54
N GLU A 106 8.68 -5.57 -5.62
CA GLU A 106 9.43 -5.45 -6.86
C GLU A 106 8.93 -6.39 -7.94
N LYS A 107 8.49 -7.60 -7.60
CA LYS A 107 7.92 -8.55 -8.55
C LYS A 107 6.72 -7.95 -9.28
N VAL A 108 5.84 -7.29 -8.55
CA VAL A 108 4.66 -6.63 -9.12
C VAL A 108 5.06 -5.40 -9.91
N LEU A 109 5.97 -4.57 -9.38
CA LEU A 109 6.41 -3.35 -10.05
C LEU A 109 7.11 -3.63 -11.37
N LYS A 110 7.81 -4.76 -11.49
CA LYS A 110 8.46 -5.18 -12.73
C LYS A 110 7.48 -5.75 -13.76
N ASN A 111 6.27 -6.10 -13.37
CA ASN A 111 5.24 -6.64 -14.25
C ASN A 111 4.47 -5.55 -14.98
N LYS A 112 5.16 -4.54 -15.48
CA LYS A 112 4.55 -3.49 -16.27
C LYS A 112 4.29 -3.98 -17.68
N ASN A 113 3.09 -3.69 -18.18
CA ASN A 113 2.78 -3.95 -19.58
C ASN A 113 3.34 -2.81 -20.42
N GLU A 114 4.62 -2.86 -20.73
CA GLU A 114 5.25 -1.89 -21.60
C GLU A 114 5.05 -2.27 -23.05
N ARG A 115 4.27 -1.47 -23.77
CA ARG A 115 4.25 -1.55 -25.21
C ARG A 115 5.48 -0.83 -25.73
N ARG A 116 6.42 -1.60 -26.21
CA ARG A 116 7.49 -1.06 -27.03
C ARG A 116 6.96 -0.92 -28.46
N VAL A 117 6.93 0.27 -28.90
CA VAL A 117 6.65 0.58 -30.30
C VAL A 117 7.92 0.38 -31.10
#